data_6570fcabfc147d115c2a7055f9d07a23
#
_entry.id   6570fcabfc147d115c2a7055f9d07a23
#
_cell.length_a   1.000
_cell.length_b   1.000
_cell.length_c   1.000
_cell.angle_alpha   90.00
_cell.angle_beta   90.00
_cell.angle_gamma   90.00
#
_symmetry.space_group_name_H-M   'P 1'
#
loop_
_entity.id
_entity.type
_entity.pdbx_description
1 polymer ?
#
loop_
_entity_poly.entity_id
_entity_poly.type
_entity_poly.pdbx_seq_one_letter_code
_entity_poly.pdbx_strand_id
1 'polypeptide(L)'
;MQFLYRFYQLFFYFPIFIVLTILTAVVTALGCAVGLSRWFAFTPSRIWGWLTIRLLFLPVKVEGREHLQRHQSYVFVANHQGAFDIFLLSGFLGREFKWMMKASLRKIPFVGYACEKAGFIFVDKSSRRAIAETMAAARQRLVGGTSLAVFPEGARSFTGHMGLFRRGAFQLADELQLPVVPITIDGSFDIMPRMRDFHFAHYAPLRLTIHAPIHPTTQGSENIKRLQEESYQTIMDGLPEARRGYVKNDDQ
;
A
#
# COMPACT_ATOMS: atom_id res chain seq x y z
N MET A 1 26.61 -18.43 0.40
CA MET A 1 25.45 -17.86 1.13
C MET A 1 24.22 -17.69 0.24
N GLN A 2 24.32 -17.11 -0.95
CA GLN A 2 23.15 -16.89 -1.83
C GLN A 2 22.43 -18.20 -2.25
N PHE A 3 23.15 -19.30 -2.51
CA PHE A 3 22.54 -20.59 -2.86
C PHE A 3 21.66 -21.13 -1.73
N LEU A 4 22.13 -21.13 -0.47
CA LEU A 4 21.38 -21.56 0.69
C LEU A 4 20.12 -20.70 0.93
N TYR A 5 20.24 -19.38 0.70
CA TYR A 5 19.11 -18.47 0.85
C TYR A 5 18.04 -18.70 -0.24
N ARG A 6 18.44 -18.97 -1.49
CA ARG A 6 17.50 -19.35 -2.57
C ARG A 6 16.85 -20.72 -2.33
N PHE A 7 17.63 -21.69 -1.82
CA PHE A 7 17.10 -22.99 -1.42
C PHE A 7 16.05 -22.84 -0.31
N TYR A 8 16.35 -22.05 0.73
CA TYR A 8 15.41 -21.71 1.78
C TYR A 8 14.13 -21.06 1.22
N GLN A 9 14.27 -20.07 0.33
CA GLN A 9 13.11 -19.41 -0.27
C GLN A 9 12.22 -20.40 -1.06
N LEU A 10 12.82 -21.29 -1.84
CA LEU A 10 12.06 -22.21 -2.68
C LEU A 10 11.33 -23.27 -1.84
N PHE A 11 12.02 -23.91 -0.90
CA PHE A 11 11.50 -25.09 -0.20
C PHE A 11 10.79 -24.79 1.13
N PHE A 12 11.05 -23.63 1.75
CA PHE A 12 10.43 -23.27 3.02
C PHE A 12 9.60 -22.01 2.90
N TYR A 13 10.20 -20.88 2.51
CA TYR A 13 9.50 -19.60 2.50
C TYR A 13 8.30 -19.61 1.55
N PHE A 14 8.48 -20.03 0.30
CA PHE A 14 7.43 -19.95 -0.71
C PHE A 14 6.21 -20.84 -0.39
N PRO A 15 6.37 -22.14 -0.01
CA PRO A 15 5.25 -22.94 0.46
C PRO A 15 4.54 -22.34 1.67
N ILE A 16 5.30 -21.88 2.69
CA ILE A 16 4.73 -21.23 3.88
C ILE A 16 3.98 -19.96 3.49
N PHE A 17 4.53 -19.14 2.60
CA PHE A 17 3.89 -17.91 2.13
C PHE A 17 2.55 -18.17 1.44
N ILE A 18 2.46 -19.22 0.61
CA ILE A 18 1.20 -19.62 -0.05
C ILE A 18 0.16 -20.00 1.01
N VAL A 19 0.52 -20.90 1.92
CA VAL A 19 -0.38 -21.36 2.99
C VAL A 19 -0.83 -20.18 3.87
N LEU A 20 0.11 -19.34 4.28
CA LEU A 20 -0.16 -18.15 5.08
C LEU A 20 -1.11 -17.19 4.37
N THR A 21 -0.94 -16.99 3.06
CA THR A 21 -1.79 -16.12 2.25
C THR A 21 -3.21 -16.67 2.15
N ILE A 22 -3.37 -17.97 1.87
CA ILE A 22 -4.69 -18.62 1.81
C ILE A 22 -5.37 -18.57 3.17
N LEU A 23 -4.66 -18.92 4.24
CA LEU A 23 -5.18 -18.90 5.60
C LEU A 23 -5.63 -17.48 6.00
N THR A 24 -4.82 -16.48 5.73
CA THR A 24 -5.16 -15.07 5.97
C THR A 24 -6.43 -14.66 5.21
N ALA A 25 -6.54 -15.05 3.95
CA ALA A 25 -7.72 -14.76 3.14
C ALA A 25 -8.98 -15.42 3.69
N VAL A 26 -8.90 -16.72 4.04
CA VAL A 26 -10.03 -17.47 4.61
C VAL A 26 -10.45 -16.89 5.96
N VAL A 27 -9.51 -16.65 6.87
CA VAL A 27 -9.79 -16.06 8.19
C VAL A 27 -10.43 -14.67 8.07
N THR A 28 -9.90 -13.83 7.18
CA THR A 28 -10.48 -12.51 6.89
C THR A 28 -11.91 -12.64 6.35
N ALA A 29 -12.12 -13.50 5.36
CA ALA A 29 -13.43 -13.66 4.72
C ALA A 29 -14.48 -14.18 5.71
N LEU A 30 -14.16 -15.23 6.48
CA LEU A 30 -15.06 -15.82 7.44
C LEU A 30 -15.36 -14.85 8.60
N GLY A 31 -14.35 -14.25 9.19
CA GLY A 31 -14.53 -13.29 10.27
C GLY A 31 -15.37 -12.07 9.87
N CYS A 32 -15.17 -11.55 8.66
CA CYS A 32 -16.00 -10.47 8.13
C CYS A 32 -17.43 -10.94 7.81
N ALA A 33 -17.61 -12.16 7.31
CA ALA A 33 -18.93 -12.71 7.00
C ALA A 33 -19.83 -12.90 8.23
N VAL A 34 -19.23 -13.22 9.38
CA VAL A 34 -19.96 -13.36 10.66
C VAL A 34 -20.10 -12.04 11.44
N GLY A 35 -19.82 -10.89 10.79
CA GLY A 35 -20.03 -9.56 11.37
C GLY A 35 -18.87 -9.04 12.23
N LEU A 36 -17.76 -9.75 12.35
CA LEU A 36 -16.59 -9.37 13.15
C LEU A 36 -15.58 -8.52 12.35
N SER A 37 -16.06 -7.75 11.38
CA SER A 37 -15.22 -6.95 10.44
C SER A 37 -14.28 -5.98 11.14
N ARG A 38 -14.66 -5.46 12.32
CA ARG A 38 -13.82 -4.52 13.09
C ARG A 38 -12.42 -5.05 13.36
N TRP A 39 -12.27 -6.35 13.57
CA TRP A 39 -10.99 -6.99 13.87
C TRP A 39 -10.44 -7.77 12.67
N PHE A 40 -11.30 -8.53 11.99
CA PHE A 40 -10.88 -9.44 10.91
C PHE A 40 -10.59 -8.75 9.59
N ALA A 41 -11.07 -7.53 9.37
CA ALA A 41 -10.77 -6.78 8.14
C ALA A 41 -9.33 -6.27 8.06
N PHE A 42 -8.61 -6.16 9.17
CA PHE A 42 -7.24 -5.61 9.17
C PHE A 42 -6.22 -6.52 9.88
N THR A 43 -6.53 -7.05 11.05
CA THR A 43 -5.54 -7.78 11.88
C THR A 43 -4.90 -8.98 11.16
N PRO A 44 -5.65 -9.84 10.42
CA PRO A 44 -5.03 -10.93 9.69
C PRO A 44 -4.05 -10.46 8.62
N SER A 45 -4.37 -9.39 7.87
CA SER A 45 -3.49 -8.84 6.85
C SER A 45 -2.24 -8.18 7.46
N ARG A 46 -2.35 -7.60 8.65
CA ARG A 46 -1.22 -7.07 9.42
C ARG A 46 -0.25 -8.19 9.82
N ILE A 47 -0.77 -9.28 10.37
CA ILE A 47 0.04 -10.45 10.76
C ILE A 47 0.70 -11.07 9.52
N TRP A 48 -0.05 -11.22 8.44
CA TRP A 48 0.46 -11.71 7.16
C TRP A 48 1.61 -10.87 6.61
N GLY A 49 1.47 -9.55 6.55
CA GLY A 49 2.53 -8.66 6.08
C GLY A 49 3.77 -8.71 6.97
N TRP A 50 3.58 -8.74 8.28
CA TRP A 50 4.67 -8.85 9.26
C TRP A 50 5.42 -10.19 9.12
N LEU A 51 4.71 -11.32 9.09
CA LEU A 51 5.30 -12.65 8.95
C LEU A 51 6.03 -12.80 7.61
N THR A 52 5.45 -12.31 6.51
CA THR A 52 6.05 -12.37 5.17
C THR A 52 7.45 -11.76 5.15
N ILE A 53 7.61 -10.59 5.76
CA ILE A 53 8.90 -9.91 5.85
C ILE A 53 9.85 -10.62 6.83
N ARG A 54 9.35 -11.04 8.00
CA ARG A 54 10.18 -11.69 9.03
C ARG A 54 10.67 -13.08 8.63
N LEU A 55 9.90 -13.84 7.89
CA LEU A 55 10.31 -15.15 7.36
C LEU A 55 11.46 -15.03 6.35
N LEU A 56 11.64 -13.89 5.69
CA LEU A 56 12.83 -13.62 4.86
C LEU A 56 13.99 -12.97 5.62
N PHE A 57 13.85 -12.82 6.94
CA PHE A 57 14.84 -12.20 7.83
C PHE A 57 15.20 -10.75 7.46
N LEU A 58 14.32 -10.05 6.72
CA LEU A 58 14.58 -8.69 6.26
C LEU A 58 14.50 -7.71 7.43
N PRO A 59 15.56 -6.88 7.62
CA PRO A 59 15.54 -5.83 8.64
C PRO A 59 14.58 -4.71 8.21
N VAL A 60 13.79 -4.22 9.17
CA VAL A 60 12.82 -3.15 8.95
C VAL A 60 13.06 -2.02 9.93
N LYS A 61 13.20 -0.81 9.42
CA LYS A 61 13.20 0.45 10.19
C LYS A 61 11.93 1.23 9.90
N VAL A 62 11.23 1.68 10.93
CA VAL A 62 10.03 2.52 10.81
C VAL A 62 10.23 3.79 11.62
N GLU A 63 9.97 4.93 11.00
CA GLU A 63 10.13 6.27 11.58
C GLU A 63 8.84 7.08 11.36
N GLY A 64 8.56 8.04 12.25
CA GLY A 64 7.48 9.02 12.10
C GLY A 64 6.09 8.54 12.55
N ARG A 65 5.96 7.44 13.29
CA ARG A 65 4.66 7.00 13.83
C ARG A 65 4.01 8.02 14.77
N GLU A 66 4.80 8.83 15.41
CA GLU A 66 4.40 9.92 16.31
C GLU A 66 3.57 11.00 15.60
N HIS A 67 3.68 11.11 14.29
CA HIS A 67 2.85 12.03 13.49
C HIS A 67 1.36 11.61 13.41
N LEU A 68 1.06 10.36 13.75
CA LEU A 68 -0.28 9.80 13.59
C LEU A 68 -1.08 9.86 14.88
N GLN A 69 -2.08 10.72 14.92
CA GLN A 69 -3.01 10.84 16.05
C GLN A 69 -3.96 9.63 16.11
N ARG A 70 -4.29 9.22 17.35
CA ARG A 70 -5.30 8.16 17.56
C ARG A 70 -6.68 8.64 17.09
N HIS A 71 -7.45 7.72 16.50
CA HIS A 71 -8.83 7.97 16.03
C HIS A 71 -8.97 8.97 14.88
N GLN A 72 -7.87 9.48 14.33
CA GLN A 72 -7.88 10.31 13.13
C GLN A 72 -7.85 9.42 11.89
N SER A 73 -8.73 9.70 10.93
CA SER A 73 -8.68 9.12 9.57
C SER A 73 -7.66 9.87 8.71
N TYR A 74 -6.96 9.12 7.86
CA TYR A 74 -5.94 9.65 6.96
C TYR A 74 -6.08 9.05 5.56
N VAL A 75 -5.60 9.77 4.57
CA VAL A 75 -5.28 9.23 3.26
C VAL A 75 -3.75 9.02 3.21
N PHE A 76 -3.30 7.79 3.41
CA PHE A 76 -1.90 7.40 3.28
C PHE A 76 -1.55 7.29 1.81
N VAL A 77 -0.54 8.02 1.36
CA VAL A 77 -0.01 7.95 0.00
C VAL A 77 1.47 7.55 0.05
N ALA A 78 1.84 6.54 -0.71
CA ALA A 78 3.21 6.02 -0.72
C ALA A 78 3.72 5.82 -2.14
N ASN A 79 5.04 5.90 -2.34
CA ASN A 79 5.70 5.45 -3.56
C ASN A 79 5.60 3.92 -3.71
N HIS A 80 5.66 3.40 -4.94
CA HIS A 80 5.47 1.99 -5.22
C HIS A 80 6.64 1.40 -6.02
N GLN A 81 7.64 0.92 -5.31
CA GLN A 81 8.90 0.43 -5.88
C GLN A 81 8.92 -1.08 -6.11
N GLY A 82 8.29 -1.86 -5.23
CA GLY A 82 8.41 -3.31 -5.26
C GLY A 82 7.20 -4.06 -4.70
N ALA A 83 7.26 -5.39 -4.71
CA ALA A 83 6.20 -6.23 -4.16
C ALA A 83 6.13 -6.11 -2.63
N PHE A 84 7.25 -5.80 -1.97
CA PHE A 84 7.37 -5.73 -0.52
C PHE A 84 6.72 -4.49 0.09
N ASP A 85 6.39 -3.48 -0.70
CA ASP A 85 5.66 -2.28 -0.24
C ASP A 85 4.34 -2.64 0.44
N ILE A 86 3.61 -3.62 -0.12
CA ILE A 86 2.31 -4.05 0.40
C ILE A 86 2.49 -4.70 1.78
N PHE A 87 3.47 -5.60 1.92
CA PHE A 87 3.76 -6.28 3.19
C PHE A 87 4.26 -5.30 4.25
N LEU A 88 5.10 -4.34 3.83
CA LEU A 88 5.66 -3.33 4.70
C LEU A 88 4.57 -2.42 5.28
N LEU A 89 3.71 -1.86 4.44
CA LEU A 89 2.58 -1.03 4.89
C LEU A 89 1.61 -1.85 5.75
N SER A 90 1.18 -3.02 5.29
CA SER A 90 0.22 -3.85 6.04
C SER A 90 0.78 -4.25 7.41
N GLY A 91 2.03 -4.72 7.47
CA GLY A 91 2.62 -5.28 8.70
C GLY A 91 3.21 -4.25 9.66
N PHE A 92 3.65 -3.09 9.16
CA PHE A 92 4.55 -2.22 9.93
C PHE A 92 4.06 -0.77 10.10
N LEU A 93 3.06 -0.30 9.34
CA LEU A 93 2.53 1.06 9.51
C LEU A 93 1.96 1.30 10.92
N GLY A 94 1.37 0.27 11.52
CA GLY A 94 0.83 0.36 12.88
C GLY A 94 -0.53 1.07 12.98
N ARG A 95 -1.20 1.31 11.85
CA ARG A 95 -2.54 1.93 11.76
C ARG A 95 -3.45 1.10 10.89
N GLU A 96 -4.72 1.06 11.23
CA GLU A 96 -5.75 0.43 10.42
C GLU A 96 -6.06 1.28 9.19
N PHE A 97 -6.19 0.62 8.03
CA PHE A 97 -6.57 1.28 6.78
C PHE A 97 -7.24 0.30 5.82
N LYS A 98 -7.93 0.84 4.83
CA LYS A 98 -8.44 0.10 3.68
C LYS A 98 -7.54 0.36 2.48
N TRP A 99 -7.21 -0.70 1.74
CA TRP A 99 -6.48 -0.55 0.48
C TRP A 99 -7.36 0.01 -0.62
N MET A 100 -6.84 0.96 -1.37
CA MET A 100 -7.35 1.31 -2.69
C MET A 100 -6.50 0.58 -3.74
N MET A 101 -7.10 -0.35 -4.44
CA MET A 101 -6.38 -1.28 -5.32
C MET A 101 -7.05 -1.45 -6.68
N LYS A 102 -6.30 -1.99 -7.66
CA LYS A 102 -6.78 -2.23 -9.02
C LYS A 102 -7.92 -3.26 -9.03
N ALA A 103 -9.00 -3.00 -9.79
CA ALA A 103 -10.17 -3.89 -9.88
C ALA A 103 -9.83 -5.33 -10.31
N SER A 104 -8.78 -5.51 -11.15
CA SER A 104 -8.35 -6.85 -11.58
C SER A 104 -7.91 -7.77 -10.44
N LEU A 105 -7.49 -7.22 -9.29
CA LEU A 105 -7.10 -8.01 -8.11
C LEU A 105 -8.27 -8.74 -7.46
N ARG A 106 -9.51 -8.33 -7.74
CA ARG A 106 -10.73 -9.06 -7.31
C ARG A 106 -10.78 -10.48 -7.87
N LYS A 107 -10.12 -10.74 -9.00
CA LYS A 107 -10.09 -12.05 -9.68
C LYS A 107 -9.11 -13.06 -9.06
N ILE A 108 -8.27 -12.64 -8.12
CA ILE A 108 -7.31 -13.55 -7.46
C ILE A 108 -8.10 -14.48 -6.52
N PRO A 109 -8.03 -15.81 -6.71
CA PRO A 109 -8.73 -16.77 -5.87
C PRO A 109 -8.45 -16.53 -4.38
N PHE A 110 -9.47 -16.67 -3.54
CA PHE A 110 -9.46 -16.43 -2.10
C PHE A 110 -9.15 -14.98 -1.72
N VAL A 111 -8.06 -14.40 -2.23
CA VAL A 111 -7.58 -13.05 -1.86
C VAL A 111 -8.56 -11.97 -2.30
N GLY A 112 -9.04 -12.01 -3.55
CA GLY A 112 -9.98 -11.02 -4.07
C GLY A 112 -11.27 -10.97 -3.25
N TYR A 113 -11.82 -12.13 -2.92
CA TYR A 113 -13.02 -12.24 -2.08
C TYR A 113 -12.77 -11.73 -0.65
N ALA A 114 -11.63 -12.08 -0.04
CA ALA A 114 -11.26 -11.58 1.29
C ALA A 114 -11.12 -10.07 1.31
N CYS A 115 -10.45 -9.48 0.30
CA CYS A 115 -10.32 -8.03 0.15
C CYS A 115 -11.68 -7.33 0.02
N GLU A 116 -12.62 -7.93 -0.70
CA GLU A 116 -13.99 -7.41 -0.84
C GLU A 116 -14.73 -7.44 0.51
N LYS A 117 -14.69 -8.56 1.22
CA LYS A 117 -15.30 -8.70 2.55
C LYS A 117 -14.64 -7.80 3.59
N ALA A 118 -13.33 -7.58 3.51
CA ALA A 118 -12.60 -6.61 4.33
C ALA A 118 -12.95 -5.15 4.02
N GLY A 119 -13.73 -4.88 2.96
CA GLY A 119 -14.15 -3.54 2.57
C GLY A 119 -13.08 -2.74 1.84
N PHE A 120 -12.10 -3.39 1.20
CA PHE A 120 -11.12 -2.71 0.36
C PHE A 120 -11.78 -2.11 -0.88
N ILE A 121 -11.19 -1.05 -1.42
CA ILE A 121 -11.75 -0.25 -2.50
C ILE A 121 -11.10 -0.68 -3.82
N PHE A 122 -11.90 -1.28 -4.68
CA PHE A 122 -11.44 -1.69 -6.01
C PHE A 122 -11.67 -0.57 -7.02
N VAL A 123 -10.57 -0.03 -7.58
CA VAL A 123 -10.61 1.05 -8.57
C VAL A 123 -10.88 0.46 -9.94
N ASP A 124 -12.05 0.77 -10.48
CA ASP A 124 -12.40 0.52 -11.86
C ASP A 124 -12.27 1.82 -12.66
N LYS A 125 -11.51 1.78 -13.76
CA LYS A 125 -11.22 2.91 -14.65
C LYS A 125 -11.88 2.73 -16.02
N SER A 126 -12.76 1.73 -16.18
CA SER A 126 -13.39 1.39 -17.46
C SER A 126 -14.30 2.50 -17.98
N SER A 127 -14.87 3.30 -17.09
CA SER A 127 -15.78 4.41 -17.45
C SER A 127 -15.77 5.51 -16.38
N ARG A 128 -16.27 6.71 -16.75
CA ARG A 128 -16.49 7.80 -15.79
C ARG A 128 -17.43 7.38 -14.64
N ARG A 129 -18.46 6.59 -14.98
CA ARG A 129 -19.41 6.06 -13.99
C ARG A 129 -18.73 5.12 -12.99
N ALA A 130 -17.90 4.19 -13.46
CA ALA A 130 -17.15 3.27 -12.60
C ALA A 130 -16.20 4.00 -11.65
N ILE A 131 -15.57 5.09 -12.12
CA ILE A 131 -14.75 5.97 -11.27
C ILE A 131 -15.61 6.63 -10.19
N ALA A 132 -16.78 7.19 -10.56
CA ALA A 132 -17.69 7.82 -9.59
C ALA A 132 -18.20 6.82 -8.55
N GLU A 133 -18.55 5.60 -8.95
CA GLU A 133 -18.95 4.51 -8.04
C GLU A 133 -17.80 4.12 -7.08
N THR A 134 -16.56 4.06 -7.58
CA THR A 134 -15.37 3.85 -6.75
C THR A 134 -15.23 4.94 -5.69
N MET A 135 -15.36 6.20 -6.06
CA MET A 135 -15.27 7.34 -5.14
C MET A 135 -16.40 7.33 -4.11
N ALA A 136 -17.63 7.02 -4.52
CA ALA A 136 -18.76 6.87 -3.61
C ALA A 136 -18.54 5.76 -2.58
N ALA A 137 -18.05 4.59 -3.02
CA ALA A 137 -17.69 3.49 -2.13
C ALA A 137 -16.58 3.86 -1.16
N ALA A 138 -15.59 4.65 -1.59
CA ALA A 138 -14.53 5.14 -0.73
C ALA A 138 -15.08 6.07 0.37
N ARG A 139 -15.93 7.03 0.01
CA ARG A 139 -16.57 7.94 0.98
C ARG A 139 -17.33 7.19 2.07
N GLN A 140 -18.10 6.18 1.71
CA GLN A 140 -18.88 5.38 2.68
C GLN A 140 -17.98 4.60 3.67
N ARG A 141 -16.76 4.25 3.26
CA ARG A 141 -15.85 3.40 4.05
C ARG A 141 -14.85 4.18 4.90
N LEU A 142 -14.64 5.46 4.59
CA LEU A 142 -13.67 6.32 5.29
C LEU A 142 -14.31 7.12 6.43
N VAL A 143 -15.26 6.52 7.13
CA VAL A 143 -15.91 7.10 8.30
C VAL A 143 -15.43 6.43 9.59
N GLY A 144 -15.56 7.12 10.73
CA GLY A 144 -15.32 6.54 12.05
C GLY A 144 -13.86 6.16 12.35
N GLY A 145 -12.88 6.91 11.83
CA GLY A 145 -11.46 6.66 12.10
C GLY A 145 -10.77 5.69 11.11
N THR A 146 -11.51 5.21 10.09
CA THR A 146 -10.93 4.36 9.04
C THR A 146 -10.09 5.20 8.08
N SER A 147 -8.87 4.76 7.82
CA SER A 147 -7.95 5.40 6.87
C SER A 147 -7.92 4.68 5.52
N LEU A 148 -7.39 5.34 4.50
CA LEU A 148 -7.14 4.79 3.17
C LEU A 148 -5.65 4.66 2.95
N ALA A 149 -5.18 3.61 2.30
CA ALA A 149 -3.82 3.51 1.76
C ALA A 149 -3.86 3.31 0.25
N VAL A 150 -3.02 4.06 -0.46
CA VAL A 150 -2.97 4.03 -1.91
C VAL A 150 -1.54 4.29 -2.41
N PHE A 151 -1.20 3.63 -3.51
CA PHE A 151 -0.05 3.97 -4.32
C PHE A 151 -0.52 4.86 -5.49
N PRO A 152 -0.34 6.19 -5.41
CA PRO A 152 -0.93 7.11 -6.39
C PRO A 152 -0.29 6.99 -7.78
N GLU A 153 0.87 6.37 -7.90
CA GLU A 153 1.49 5.99 -9.19
C GLU A 153 0.59 5.03 -9.99
N GLY A 154 -0.15 4.16 -9.29
CA GLY A 154 -1.08 3.19 -9.88
C GLY A 154 -0.44 1.91 -10.41
N ALA A 155 0.88 1.81 -10.40
CA ALA A 155 1.65 0.62 -10.71
C ALA A 155 3.03 0.71 -10.05
N ARG A 156 3.69 -0.45 -9.85
CA ARG A 156 5.08 -0.51 -9.39
C ARG A 156 6.02 0.06 -10.45
N SER A 157 7.05 0.76 -9.99
CA SER A 157 8.14 1.25 -10.85
C SER A 157 8.93 0.07 -11.47
N PHE A 158 9.42 0.28 -12.70
CA PHE A 158 10.40 -0.62 -13.32
C PHE A 158 11.85 -0.19 -13.08
N THR A 159 12.05 1.09 -12.76
CA THR A 159 13.39 1.69 -12.63
C THR A 159 13.83 1.89 -11.18
N GLY A 160 12.90 1.72 -10.22
CA GLY A 160 13.10 2.08 -8.82
C GLY A 160 12.94 3.57 -8.53
N HIS A 161 12.75 4.41 -9.56
CA HIS A 161 12.40 5.81 -9.42
C HIS A 161 10.88 5.97 -9.29
N MET A 162 10.46 7.04 -8.61
CA MET A 162 9.05 7.32 -8.38
C MET A 162 8.37 7.81 -9.65
N GLY A 163 7.21 7.22 -9.98
CA GLY A 163 6.36 7.65 -11.08
C GLY A 163 5.50 8.87 -10.71
N LEU A 164 4.82 9.45 -11.70
CA LEU A 164 3.92 10.57 -11.47
C LEU A 164 2.68 10.13 -10.68
N PHE A 165 2.24 10.98 -9.76
CA PHE A 165 1.06 10.72 -8.94
C PHE A 165 -0.22 11.02 -9.69
N ARG A 166 -1.20 10.16 -9.53
CA ARG A 166 -2.57 10.33 -10.05
C ARG A 166 -3.43 11.07 -9.05
N ARG A 167 -4.34 11.89 -9.55
CA ARG A 167 -5.17 12.83 -8.77
C ARG A 167 -6.16 12.18 -7.80
N GLY A 168 -6.62 10.94 -8.04
CA GLY A 168 -7.79 10.35 -7.38
C GLY A 168 -7.76 10.29 -5.86
N ALA A 169 -6.60 9.96 -5.26
CA ALA A 169 -6.46 9.93 -3.80
C ALA A 169 -6.57 11.32 -3.17
N PHE A 170 -5.99 12.32 -3.81
CA PHE A 170 -5.98 13.71 -3.35
C PHE A 170 -7.35 14.36 -3.53
N GLN A 171 -8.07 14.00 -4.59
CA GLN A 171 -9.47 14.41 -4.77
C GLN A 171 -10.34 13.86 -3.64
N LEU A 172 -10.17 12.61 -3.24
CA LEU A 172 -10.89 12.02 -2.12
C LEU A 172 -10.54 12.70 -0.79
N ALA A 173 -9.25 13.00 -0.58
CA ALA A 173 -8.79 13.72 0.61
C ALA A 173 -9.41 15.13 0.68
N ASP A 174 -9.47 15.86 -0.44
CA ASP A 174 -10.09 17.17 -0.55
C ASP A 174 -11.59 17.11 -0.28
N GLU A 175 -12.33 16.19 -0.91
CA GLU A 175 -13.76 16.04 -0.75
C GLU A 175 -14.18 15.69 0.68
N LEU A 176 -13.40 14.85 1.36
CA LEU A 176 -13.66 14.38 2.73
C LEU A 176 -12.95 15.21 3.79
N GLN A 177 -12.18 16.23 3.39
CA GLN A 177 -11.36 17.06 4.28
C GLN A 177 -10.45 16.23 5.19
N LEU A 178 -9.90 15.13 4.65
CA LEU A 178 -8.98 14.25 5.36
C LEU A 178 -7.52 14.66 5.13
N PRO A 179 -6.70 14.65 6.18
CA PRO A 179 -5.26 14.86 6.02
C PRO A 179 -4.63 13.76 5.16
N VAL A 180 -3.73 14.16 4.27
CA VAL A 180 -2.88 13.25 3.50
C VAL A 180 -1.59 13.01 4.27
N VAL A 181 -1.22 11.76 4.45
CA VAL A 181 0.06 11.39 5.06
C VAL A 181 0.98 10.81 4.00
N PRO A 182 2.01 11.52 3.58
CA PRO A 182 3.03 10.98 2.70
C PRO A 182 3.84 9.91 3.43
N ILE A 183 4.15 8.83 2.72
CA ILE A 183 4.97 7.72 3.25
C ILE A 183 6.05 7.40 2.23
N THR A 184 7.31 7.48 2.64
CA THR A 184 8.43 7.03 1.83
C THR A 184 8.75 5.58 2.15
N ILE A 185 8.76 4.74 1.11
CA ILE A 185 9.23 3.35 1.16
C ILE A 185 10.56 3.28 0.43
N ASP A 186 11.55 2.69 1.09
CA ASP A 186 12.88 2.47 0.53
C ASP A 186 13.34 1.02 0.75
N GLY A 187 14.13 0.47 -0.19
CA GLY A 187 14.68 -0.88 -0.17
C GLY A 187 13.81 -1.96 -0.83
N SER A 188 12.53 -1.71 -1.06
CA SER A 188 11.64 -2.71 -1.67
C SER A 188 12.02 -3.06 -3.11
N PHE A 189 12.53 -2.09 -3.87
CA PHE A 189 13.04 -2.32 -5.22
C PHE A 189 14.27 -3.24 -5.20
N ASP A 190 15.15 -3.07 -4.24
CA ASP A 190 16.37 -3.88 -4.12
C ASP A 190 16.07 -5.32 -3.70
N ILE A 191 14.96 -5.55 -2.99
CA ILE A 191 14.51 -6.89 -2.59
C ILE A 191 13.82 -7.61 -3.75
N MET A 192 12.83 -6.98 -4.36
CA MET A 192 12.02 -7.59 -5.42
C MET A 192 11.45 -6.53 -6.36
N PRO A 193 12.25 -6.08 -7.36
CA PRO A 193 11.80 -5.14 -8.37
C PRO A 193 10.66 -5.72 -9.20
N ARG A 194 9.98 -4.86 -9.97
CA ARG A 194 9.03 -5.31 -10.98
C ARG A 194 9.80 -5.86 -12.19
N MET A 195 9.80 -7.17 -12.37
CA MET A 195 10.38 -7.83 -13.53
C MET A 195 9.32 -8.69 -14.22
N ARG A 196 9.60 -9.09 -15.48
CA ARG A 196 8.70 -9.97 -16.26
C ARG A 196 8.84 -11.43 -15.83
N ASP A 197 10.05 -11.83 -15.43
CA ASP A 197 10.39 -13.20 -15.07
C ASP A 197 10.37 -13.43 -13.55
N PHE A 198 10.26 -14.71 -13.17
CA PHE A 198 10.37 -15.10 -11.77
C PHE A 198 11.80 -14.88 -11.26
N HIS A 199 11.91 -14.26 -10.09
CA HIS A 199 13.18 -14.09 -9.40
C HIS A 199 12.99 -14.21 -7.88
N PHE A 200 14.07 -14.60 -7.22
CA PHE A 200 14.13 -14.70 -5.77
C PHE A 200 14.27 -13.32 -5.12
N ALA A 201 13.76 -13.20 -3.90
CA ALA A 201 13.98 -11.99 -3.12
C ALA A 201 15.45 -11.86 -2.72
N HIS A 202 16.00 -10.67 -2.88
CA HIS A 202 17.33 -10.34 -2.38
C HIS A 202 17.24 -9.91 -0.90
N TYR A 203 18.31 -10.13 -0.16
CA TYR A 203 18.40 -9.63 1.20
C TYR A 203 18.82 -8.16 1.17
N ALA A 204 17.91 -7.27 1.61
CA ALA A 204 18.17 -5.85 1.75
C ALA A 204 17.31 -5.26 2.88
N PRO A 205 17.73 -4.14 3.50
CA PRO A 205 16.94 -3.46 4.52
C PRO A 205 15.74 -2.77 3.91
N LEU A 206 14.64 -2.73 4.68
CA LEU A 206 13.43 -1.96 4.38
C LEU A 206 13.34 -0.76 5.31
N ARG A 207 12.99 0.38 4.76
CA ARG A 207 12.68 1.59 5.52
C ARG A 207 11.28 2.08 5.18
N LEU A 208 10.55 2.44 6.23
CA LEU A 208 9.22 3.05 6.15
C LEU A 208 9.28 4.38 6.90
N THR A 209 9.23 5.51 6.20
CA THR A 209 9.20 6.84 6.80
C THR A 209 7.82 7.44 6.64
N ILE A 210 7.16 7.70 7.76
CA ILE A 210 5.85 8.31 7.86
C ILE A 210 6.06 9.80 8.08
N HIS A 211 5.70 10.64 7.12
CA HIS A 211 5.88 12.09 7.21
C HIS A 211 4.71 12.75 7.93
N ALA A 212 4.90 14.02 8.29
CA ALA A 212 3.83 14.82 8.90
C ALA A 212 2.60 14.92 7.99
N PRO A 213 1.38 14.89 8.54
CA PRO A 213 0.15 15.04 7.76
C PRO A 213 0.07 16.40 7.06
N ILE A 214 -0.31 16.40 5.80
CA ILE A 214 -0.64 17.59 5.01
C ILE A 214 -2.15 17.78 5.10
N HIS A 215 -2.58 18.86 5.75
CA HIS A 215 -3.99 19.15 5.95
C HIS A 215 -4.60 19.89 4.76
N PRO A 216 -5.83 19.54 4.33
CA PRO A 216 -6.60 20.38 3.42
C PRO A 216 -6.79 21.78 4.02
N THR A 217 -6.67 22.82 3.20
CA THR A 217 -6.86 24.22 3.63
C THR A 217 -8.12 24.83 3.04
N THR A 218 -8.46 24.40 1.84
CA THR A 218 -9.65 24.83 1.07
C THR A 218 -10.25 23.61 0.40
N GLN A 219 -11.28 23.80 -0.43
CA GLN A 219 -11.80 22.74 -1.30
C GLN A 219 -11.63 23.14 -2.78
N GLY A 220 -11.40 22.15 -3.62
CA GLY A 220 -11.36 22.29 -5.07
C GLY A 220 -10.02 22.01 -5.70
N SER A 221 -9.92 22.37 -6.98
CA SER A 221 -8.80 21.93 -7.84
C SER A 221 -7.42 22.40 -7.38
N GLU A 222 -7.33 23.58 -6.78
CA GLU A 222 -6.09 24.16 -6.29
C GLU A 222 -5.57 23.38 -5.06
N ASN A 223 -6.44 23.10 -4.08
CA ASN A 223 -6.07 22.32 -2.91
C ASN A 223 -5.68 20.88 -3.31
N ILE A 224 -6.41 20.25 -4.23
CA ILE A 224 -6.08 18.92 -4.74
C ILE A 224 -4.67 18.91 -5.37
N LYS A 225 -4.35 19.93 -6.17
CA LYS A 225 -3.04 20.08 -6.79
C LYS A 225 -1.95 20.26 -5.73
N ARG A 226 -2.18 21.13 -4.76
CA ARG A 226 -1.25 21.37 -3.63
C ARG A 226 -0.99 20.08 -2.84
N LEU A 227 -2.05 19.37 -2.41
CA LEU A 227 -1.91 18.10 -1.68
C LEU A 227 -1.09 17.07 -2.47
N GLN A 228 -1.29 17.00 -3.79
CA GLN A 228 -0.57 16.10 -4.69
C GLN A 228 0.91 16.47 -4.80
N GLU A 229 1.21 17.75 -5.05
CA GLU A 229 2.57 18.26 -5.25
C GLU A 229 3.40 18.20 -3.97
N GLU A 230 2.83 18.65 -2.83
CA GLU A 230 3.50 18.57 -1.54
C GLU A 230 3.78 17.12 -1.13
N SER A 231 2.80 16.21 -1.32
CA SER A 231 3.02 14.78 -1.03
C SER A 231 4.09 14.17 -1.93
N TYR A 232 4.07 14.50 -3.22
CA TYR A 232 5.08 14.04 -4.18
C TYR A 232 6.47 14.48 -3.77
N GLN A 233 6.64 15.77 -3.49
CA GLN A 233 7.93 16.32 -3.10
C GLN A 233 8.42 15.75 -1.76
N THR A 234 7.55 15.66 -0.76
CA THR A 234 7.88 15.10 0.55
C THR A 234 8.39 13.65 0.44
N ILE A 235 7.74 12.83 -0.38
CA ILE A 235 8.19 11.43 -0.60
C ILE A 235 9.49 11.40 -1.38
N MET A 236 9.63 12.24 -2.41
CA MET A 236 10.84 12.35 -3.23
C MET A 236 12.05 12.73 -2.38
N ASP A 237 11.91 13.69 -1.47
CA ASP A 237 12.98 14.16 -0.58
C ASP A 237 13.35 13.09 0.46
N GLY A 238 12.40 12.23 0.85
CA GLY A 238 12.63 11.10 1.73
C GLY A 238 13.36 9.92 1.08
N LEU A 239 13.43 9.86 -0.26
CA LEU A 239 14.15 8.79 -0.97
C LEU A 239 15.67 9.02 -0.94
N PRO A 240 16.48 7.94 -1.00
CA PRO A 240 17.91 8.05 -1.26
C PRO A 240 18.18 8.81 -2.56
N GLU A 241 19.28 9.56 -2.62
CA GLU A 241 19.64 10.39 -3.78
C GLU A 241 19.65 9.59 -5.09
N ALA A 242 20.16 8.37 -5.05
CA ALA A 242 20.19 7.45 -6.21
C ALA A 242 18.80 7.02 -6.72
N ARG A 243 17.72 7.28 -5.96
CA ARG A 243 16.33 6.96 -6.31
C ARG A 243 15.47 8.19 -6.57
N ARG A 244 16.03 9.39 -6.41
CA ARG A 244 15.34 10.65 -6.69
C ARG A 244 15.24 10.91 -8.18
N GLY A 245 14.30 11.76 -8.53
CA GLY A 245 14.02 12.15 -9.92
C GLY A 245 13.04 11.20 -10.62
N TYR A 246 12.44 11.71 -11.69
CA TYR A 246 11.54 10.95 -12.55
C TYR A 246 12.31 10.30 -13.69
N VAL A 247 12.18 9.00 -13.84
CA VAL A 247 12.69 8.27 -14.99
C VAL A 247 11.50 7.69 -15.74
N LYS A 248 11.35 8.04 -17.01
CA LYS A 248 10.27 7.51 -17.85
C LYS A 248 10.44 5.99 -18.01
N ASN A 249 9.39 5.25 -17.70
CA ASN A 249 9.35 3.82 -18.00
C ASN A 249 9.06 3.66 -19.49
N ASP A 250 9.99 3.13 -20.26
CA ASP A 250 9.81 2.89 -21.70
C ASP A 250 8.81 1.76 -22.02
N ASP A 251 8.29 1.09 -21.00
CA ASP A 251 7.35 -0.05 -21.09
C ASP A 251 5.90 0.27 -20.67
N GLN A 252 5.48 1.55 -20.67
CA GLN A 252 4.07 1.94 -20.39
C GLN A 252 3.29 2.24 -21.66
#